data_ef6feda09cb0ca2ce41cfa62b0bdfcea
#
_entry.id   ef6feda09cb0ca2ce41cfa62b0bdfcea
#
_cell.length_a   1.000
_cell.length_b   1.000
_cell.length_c   1.000
_cell.angle_alpha   90.00
_cell.angle_beta   90.00
_cell.angle_gamma   90.00
#
_symmetry.space_group_name_H-M   'P 1'
#
loop_
_entity.id
_entity.type
_entity.pdbx_description
1 polymer ?
#
loop_
_entity_poly.entity_id
_entity_poly.type
_entity_poly.pdbx_seq_one_letter_code
_entity_poly.pdbx_strand_id
1 'polypeptide(L)'
;MKKLTYLVLALLVSASAMATTPNKIVIPNIEGYRTLKGDFHVHTMFSDGSVWPAARVQEAIWEGLDVLAITDHIDTRAQKWKKKGILSENCDRNTSYEIAKQAAGKRLIVVHGGELSRGVPSGHCNALFIQDNEKFCAEAEKFNNDNALATEAGLKEARRQGAFLMWNHPNWHKHAPNETVMQPIHKKLIKKGLYDAIEIYNAETGYSPEAHEWCLKHNLAIMGCSDTHAPMVTKIDYLNGQHRVVTLIFAKEKTLESLREAMDARRTALFAEGMVYGREQELKPLFEACVRVKNVRWTAKGVGFTLHNVSSIPIRLTKAPGAEKFAYWRNLSIPPFSSVSVSINSVVDEKVQSKLDPSINEVFANFFVETFHVGADKPLKVSIKLQR
;
A
#
# COMPACT_ATOMS: atom_id res chain seq x y z
N MET A 1 -42.14 -22.80 23.83
CA MET A 1 -42.15 -22.06 22.55
C MET A 1 -41.55 -20.63 22.62
N LYS A 2 -41.93 -19.80 23.62
CA LYS A 2 -41.41 -18.40 23.73
C LYS A 2 -39.87 -18.30 23.90
N LYS A 3 -39.23 -19.20 24.67
CA LYS A 3 -37.76 -19.18 24.86
C LYS A 3 -36.95 -19.53 23.60
N LEU A 4 -37.49 -20.40 22.74
CA LEU A 4 -36.83 -20.77 21.48
C LEU A 4 -36.87 -19.62 20.46
N THR A 5 -37.99 -18.87 20.44
CA THR A 5 -38.14 -17.70 19.55
C THR A 5 -37.16 -16.58 19.87
N TYR A 6 -36.89 -16.33 21.17
CA TYR A 6 -35.89 -15.34 21.60
C TYR A 6 -34.45 -15.75 21.27
N LEU A 7 -34.13 -17.05 21.33
CA LEU A 7 -32.80 -17.57 20.99
C LEU A 7 -32.52 -17.44 19.48
N VAL A 8 -33.52 -17.73 18.64
CA VAL A 8 -33.42 -17.59 17.17
C VAL A 8 -33.32 -16.12 16.76
N LEU A 9 -34.08 -15.23 17.43
CA LEU A 9 -34.00 -13.79 17.17
C LEU A 9 -32.66 -13.19 17.62
N ALA A 10 -32.11 -13.61 18.76
CA ALA A 10 -30.79 -13.19 19.23
C ALA A 10 -29.66 -13.68 18.32
N LEU A 11 -29.76 -14.92 17.78
CA LEU A 11 -28.80 -15.44 16.80
C LEU A 11 -28.90 -14.72 15.44
N LEU A 12 -30.09 -14.34 14.98
CA LEU A 12 -30.27 -13.57 13.76
C LEU A 12 -29.77 -12.13 13.89
N VAL A 13 -29.97 -11.49 15.06
CA VAL A 13 -29.42 -10.14 15.32
C VAL A 13 -27.90 -10.17 15.45
N SER A 14 -27.32 -11.20 16.06
CA SER A 14 -25.87 -11.34 16.15
C SER A 14 -25.22 -11.66 14.78
N ALA A 15 -25.87 -12.46 13.93
CA ALA A 15 -25.40 -12.73 12.58
C ALA A 15 -25.49 -11.49 11.66
N SER A 16 -26.54 -10.67 11.78
CA SER A 16 -26.67 -9.42 11.01
C SER A 16 -25.70 -8.34 11.47
N ALA A 17 -25.34 -8.29 12.76
CA ALA A 17 -24.34 -7.34 13.26
C ALA A 17 -22.90 -7.68 12.84
N MET A 18 -22.60 -8.93 12.53
CA MET A 18 -21.29 -9.34 12.01
C MET A 18 -21.12 -9.08 10.50
N ALA A 19 -22.21 -8.87 9.76
CA ALA A 19 -22.19 -8.70 8.30
C ALA A 19 -21.94 -7.25 7.82
N THR A 20 -21.78 -6.28 8.73
CA THR A 20 -21.76 -4.86 8.35
C THR A 20 -20.50 -4.08 8.73
N THR A 21 -19.51 -4.70 9.36
CA THR A 21 -18.22 -4.05 9.61
C THR A 21 -17.22 -4.43 8.51
N PRO A 22 -16.71 -3.46 7.73
CA PRO A 22 -15.62 -3.74 6.81
C PRO A 22 -14.44 -4.27 7.62
N ASN A 23 -13.72 -5.24 7.07
CA ASN A 23 -12.46 -5.68 7.64
C ASN A 23 -11.47 -4.52 7.57
N LYS A 24 -11.38 -3.73 8.64
CA LYS A 24 -10.39 -2.67 8.71
C LYS A 24 -9.00 -3.26 8.58
N ILE A 25 -8.22 -2.70 7.69
CA ILE A 25 -6.80 -3.07 7.55
C ILE A 25 -6.07 -2.69 8.84
N VAL A 26 -5.54 -3.68 9.54
CA VAL A 26 -4.75 -3.52 10.77
C VAL A 26 -3.29 -3.84 10.46
N ILE A 27 -2.47 -2.82 10.44
CA ILE A 27 -1.01 -2.93 10.26
C ILE A 27 -0.36 -2.30 11.50
N PRO A 28 0.51 -3.02 12.22
CA PRO A 28 1.16 -2.48 13.40
C PRO A 28 2.13 -1.34 13.07
N ASN A 29 2.37 -0.48 14.04
CA ASN A 29 3.45 0.49 13.97
C ASN A 29 4.79 -0.22 14.02
N ILE A 30 5.81 0.35 13.36
CA ILE A 30 7.20 -0.07 13.50
C ILE A 30 7.92 0.82 14.52
N GLU A 31 9.08 0.39 14.98
CA GLU A 31 9.83 1.15 15.97
C GLU A 31 10.15 2.57 15.46
N GLY A 32 9.83 3.56 16.26
CA GLY A 32 10.04 4.98 15.96
C GLY A 32 9.03 5.61 14.97
N TYR A 33 8.09 4.82 14.39
CA TYR A 33 7.15 5.32 13.39
C TYR A 33 5.74 4.76 13.55
N ARG A 34 4.76 5.58 13.24
CA ARG A 34 3.37 5.17 12.99
C ARG A 34 3.24 4.69 11.55
N THR A 35 2.56 3.57 11.36
CA THR A 35 2.22 3.07 10.04
C THR A 35 0.88 3.67 9.61
N LEU A 36 0.92 4.70 8.76
CA LEU A 36 -0.27 5.30 8.18
C LEU A 36 -0.65 4.55 6.90
N LYS A 37 -1.95 4.34 6.70
CA LYS A 37 -2.53 3.71 5.51
C LYS A 37 -3.14 4.78 4.63
N GLY A 38 -2.68 4.90 3.39
CA GLY A 38 -3.15 5.93 2.46
C GLY A 38 -3.49 5.38 1.08
N ASP A 39 -4.43 6.06 0.42
CA ASP A 39 -4.70 5.89 -1.01
C ASP A 39 -4.44 7.23 -1.70
N PHE A 40 -3.50 7.23 -2.64
CA PHE A 40 -2.96 8.45 -3.26
C PHE A 40 -3.34 8.60 -4.74
N HIS A 41 -4.30 7.79 -5.21
CA HIS A 41 -4.82 7.85 -6.56
C HIS A 41 -6.32 7.51 -6.57
N VAL A 42 -7.16 8.56 -6.56
CA VAL A 42 -8.61 8.42 -6.44
C VAL A 42 -9.34 9.47 -7.29
N HIS A 43 -10.36 9.03 -8.02
CA HIS A 43 -11.19 9.88 -8.87
C HIS A 43 -12.57 10.11 -8.32
N THR A 44 -13.10 11.29 -8.61
CA THR A 44 -14.44 11.71 -8.20
C THR A 44 -15.29 12.15 -9.41
N MET A 45 -16.52 12.62 -9.15
CA MET A 45 -17.38 13.21 -10.18
C MET A 45 -16.80 14.51 -10.77
N PHE A 46 -15.73 15.06 -10.23
CA PHE A 46 -15.06 16.24 -10.79
C PHE A 46 -14.14 15.91 -11.98
N SER A 47 -13.87 14.62 -12.23
CA SER A 47 -13.27 14.12 -13.47
C SER A 47 -14.17 13.07 -14.13
N ASP A 48 -13.77 11.83 -14.22
CA ASP A 48 -14.53 10.74 -14.84
C ASP A 48 -15.00 9.66 -13.84
N GLY A 49 -14.71 9.84 -12.56
CA GLY A 49 -15.27 9.02 -11.50
C GLY A 49 -16.78 9.21 -11.33
N SER A 50 -17.43 8.30 -10.62
CA SER A 50 -18.86 8.30 -10.39
C SER A 50 -19.26 8.57 -8.94
N VAL A 51 -18.31 8.93 -8.07
CA VAL A 51 -18.50 9.10 -6.63
C VAL A 51 -18.25 10.55 -6.22
N TRP A 52 -19.11 11.08 -5.37
CA TRP A 52 -18.97 12.43 -4.81
C TRP A 52 -17.78 12.50 -3.84
N PRO A 53 -17.00 13.60 -3.79
CA PRO A 53 -15.80 13.68 -2.95
C PRO A 53 -16.03 13.35 -1.47
N ALA A 54 -17.13 13.83 -0.88
CA ALA A 54 -17.46 13.52 0.51
C ALA A 54 -17.75 12.01 0.73
N ALA A 55 -18.32 11.32 -0.27
CA ALA A 55 -18.53 9.88 -0.20
C ALA A 55 -17.20 9.11 -0.28
N ARG A 56 -16.23 9.55 -1.11
CA ARG A 56 -14.85 8.99 -1.09
C ARG A 56 -14.22 9.06 0.29
N VAL A 57 -14.41 10.19 0.98
CA VAL A 57 -13.94 10.35 2.37
C VAL A 57 -14.61 9.33 3.31
N GLN A 58 -15.94 9.13 3.17
CA GLN A 58 -16.64 8.14 4.01
C GLN A 58 -16.17 6.71 3.74
N GLU A 59 -15.96 6.33 2.47
CA GLU A 59 -15.35 5.04 2.09
C GLU A 59 -14.00 4.85 2.79
N ALA A 60 -13.10 5.83 2.68
CA ALA A 60 -11.77 5.76 3.29
C ALA A 60 -11.81 5.64 4.83
N ILE A 61 -12.67 6.42 5.50
CA ILE A 61 -12.87 6.36 6.96
C ILE A 61 -13.43 4.99 7.36
N TRP A 62 -14.40 4.50 6.62
CA TRP A 62 -15.05 3.22 6.88
C TRP A 62 -14.06 2.04 6.76
N GLU A 63 -13.18 2.06 5.75
CA GLU A 63 -12.13 1.07 5.56
C GLU A 63 -10.93 1.23 6.53
N GLY A 64 -10.91 2.32 7.30
CA GLY A 64 -9.86 2.58 8.30
C GLY A 64 -8.57 3.15 7.72
N LEU A 65 -8.65 3.89 6.62
CA LEU A 65 -7.52 4.66 6.10
C LEU A 65 -7.19 5.84 7.02
N ASP A 66 -5.95 6.28 6.96
CA ASP A 66 -5.44 7.45 7.66
C ASP A 66 -5.31 8.66 6.72
N VAL A 67 -5.12 8.39 5.42
CA VAL A 67 -4.85 9.39 4.37
C VAL A 67 -5.65 9.06 3.11
N LEU A 68 -6.16 10.10 2.45
CA LEU A 68 -6.77 10.02 1.12
C LEU A 68 -6.29 11.21 0.29
N ALA A 69 -5.75 10.97 -0.91
CA ALA A 69 -5.53 12.03 -1.88
C ALA A 69 -6.70 12.11 -2.87
N ILE A 70 -7.15 13.31 -3.20
CA ILE A 70 -8.06 13.54 -4.31
C ILE A 70 -7.21 13.90 -5.51
N THR A 71 -7.27 13.09 -6.55
CA THR A 71 -6.40 13.18 -7.74
C THR A 71 -7.19 13.13 -9.04
N ASP A 72 -8.30 13.85 -9.08
CA ASP A 72 -9.10 13.99 -10.29
C ASP A 72 -8.23 14.40 -11.50
N HIS A 73 -8.55 13.89 -12.69
CA HIS A 73 -7.92 14.33 -13.93
C HIS A 73 -8.06 15.85 -14.10
N ILE A 74 -6.96 16.52 -14.39
CA ILE A 74 -6.94 17.98 -14.55
C ILE A 74 -7.02 18.44 -16.02
N ASP A 75 -6.82 17.55 -16.98
CA ASP A 75 -6.75 17.86 -18.40
C ASP A 75 -7.87 17.20 -19.23
N THR A 76 -7.58 16.16 -20.01
CA THR A 76 -8.48 15.62 -21.04
C THR A 76 -9.81 15.08 -20.52
N ARG A 77 -9.83 14.52 -19.31
CA ARG A 77 -11.02 13.95 -18.65
C ARG A 77 -11.61 14.85 -17.57
N ALA A 78 -10.92 15.98 -17.31
CA ALA A 78 -11.42 16.94 -16.34
C ALA A 78 -12.80 17.44 -16.73
N GLN A 79 -13.63 17.70 -15.70
CA GLN A 79 -14.93 18.35 -15.86
C GLN A 79 -15.93 17.60 -16.78
N LYS A 80 -15.79 16.26 -16.92
CA LYS A 80 -16.72 15.42 -17.68
C LYS A 80 -18.19 15.69 -17.32
N TRP A 81 -18.48 15.78 -16.02
CA TRP A 81 -19.83 15.99 -15.50
C TRP A 81 -20.29 17.46 -15.58
N LYS A 82 -19.35 18.41 -15.55
CA LYS A 82 -19.61 19.83 -15.84
C LYS A 82 -20.08 20.01 -17.29
N LYS A 83 -19.35 19.41 -18.24
CA LYS A 83 -19.74 19.41 -19.67
C LYS A 83 -21.12 18.77 -19.93
N LYS A 84 -21.58 17.90 -19.03
CA LYS A 84 -22.92 17.28 -19.06
C LYS A 84 -23.98 18.06 -18.29
N GLY A 85 -23.66 19.23 -17.74
CA GLY A 85 -24.56 20.04 -16.94
C GLY A 85 -24.93 19.46 -15.55
N ILE A 86 -24.17 18.46 -15.07
CA ILE A 86 -24.41 17.83 -13.75
C ILE A 86 -23.68 18.59 -12.64
N LEU A 87 -22.49 19.11 -12.92
CA LEU A 87 -21.76 19.99 -12.03
C LEU A 87 -21.94 21.46 -12.44
N SER A 88 -21.86 22.37 -11.47
CA SER A 88 -21.90 23.81 -11.70
C SER A 88 -20.77 24.29 -12.60
N GLU A 89 -21.07 25.27 -13.46
CA GLU A 89 -20.06 25.96 -14.28
C GLU A 89 -18.96 26.64 -13.44
N ASN A 90 -19.27 27.00 -12.18
CA ASN A 90 -18.34 27.66 -11.28
C ASN A 90 -17.38 26.70 -10.56
N CYS A 91 -17.52 25.39 -10.75
CA CYS A 91 -16.56 24.42 -10.18
C CYS A 91 -15.23 24.51 -10.90
N ASP A 92 -14.15 24.74 -10.16
CA ASP A 92 -12.77 24.62 -10.63
C ASP A 92 -12.18 23.24 -10.33
N ARG A 93 -10.91 23.03 -10.71
CA ARG A 93 -10.18 21.76 -10.49
C ARG A 93 -9.74 21.54 -9.04
N ASN A 94 -9.90 22.51 -8.15
CA ASN A 94 -9.58 22.42 -6.73
C ASN A 94 -10.82 22.07 -5.89
N THR A 95 -12.03 22.29 -6.43
CA THR A 95 -13.30 22.15 -5.70
C THR A 95 -13.50 20.75 -5.10
N SER A 96 -13.08 19.67 -5.79
CA SER A 96 -13.23 18.30 -5.27
C SER A 96 -12.42 18.07 -4.00
N TYR A 97 -11.20 18.59 -3.94
CA TYR A 97 -10.38 18.56 -2.75
C TYR A 97 -11.00 19.34 -1.59
N GLU A 98 -11.49 20.55 -1.83
CA GLU A 98 -12.11 21.37 -0.76
C GLU A 98 -13.34 20.69 -0.16
N ILE A 99 -14.20 20.07 -1.00
CA ILE A 99 -15.34 19.27 -0.52
C ILE A 99 -14.88 18.09 0.33
N ALA A 100 -13.87 17.35 -0.15
CA ALA A 100 -13.34 16.20 0.57
C ALA A 100 -12.70 16.60 1.90
N LYS A 101 -11.91 17.67 1.93
CA LYS A 101 -11.28 18.22 3.12
C LYS A 101 -12.29 18.66 4.17
N GLN A 102 -13.33 19.35 3.74
CA GLN A 102 -14.44 19.74 4.63
C GLN A 102 -15.17 18.52 5.21
N ALA A 103 -15.47 17.52 4.38
CA ALA A 103 -16.13 16.29 4.81
C ALA A 103 -15.29 15.44 5.78
N ALA A 104 -13.98 15.44 5.61
CA ALA A 104 -13.03 14.69 6.45
C ALA A 104 -12.91 15.29 7.85
N GLY A 105 -12.86 16.62 7.96
CA GLY A 105 -12.56 17.30 9.20
C GLY A 105 -11.24 16.83 9.81
N LYS A 106 -11.26 16.36 11.06
CA LYS A 106 -10.07 15.81 11.75
C LYS A 106 -9.95 14.29 11.66
N ARG A 107 -10.91 13.61 11.01
CA ARG A 107 -10.97 12.12 11.00
C ARG A 107 -9.97 11.50 10.03
N LEU A 108 -9.67 12.17 8.92
CA LEU A 108 -8.84 11.69 7.84
C LEU A 108 -7.95 12.83 7.34
N ILE A 109 -6.69 12.54 7.02
CA ILE A 109 -5.84 13.50 6.31
C ILE A 109 -6.24 13.46 4.84
N VAL A 110 -6.66 14.60 4.28
CA VAL A 110 -6.93 14.73 2.84
C VAL A 110 -5.79 15.48 2.19
N VAL A 111 -5.17 14.86 1.20
CA VAL A 111 -4.08 15.43 0.41
C VAL A 111 -4.66 16.06 -0.85
N HIS A 112 -4.31 17.31 -1.12
CA HIS A 112 -4.62 17.96 -2.38
C HIS A 112 -3.75 17.37 -3.48
N GLY A 113 -4.37 16.84 -4.52
CA GLY A 113 -3.70 16.26 -5.67
C GLY A 113 -4.41 16.58 -6.97
N GLY A 114 -3.79 16.16 -8.06
CA GLY A 114 -4.36 16.21 -9.40
C GLY A 114 -3.59 15.27 -10.33
N GLU A 115 -4.29 14.63 -11.24
CA GLU A 115 -3.69 13.75 -12.24
C GLU A 115 -3.61 14.43 -13.61
N LEU A 116 -2.40 14.58 -14.12
CA LEU A 116 -2.13 14.97 -15.51
C LEU A 116 -2.12 13.70 -16.36
N SER A 117 -3.07 13.61 -17.31
CA SER A 117 -3.37 12.38 -18.08
C SER A 117 -2.93 12.52 -19.52
N ARG A 118 -1.64 12.34 -19.77
CA ARG A 118 -1.10 12.40 -21.13
C ARG A 118 -0.91 11.00 -21.72
N GLY A 119 -1.03 10.91 -23.02
CA GLY A 119 -0.72 9.66 -23.73
C GLY A 119 0.78 9.38 -23.80
N VAL A 120 1.13 8.28 -24.49
CA VAL A 120 2.54 7.99 -24.76
C VAL A 120 3.25 9.18 -25.42
N PRO A 121 4.56 9.39 -25.14
CA PRO A 121 5.44 8.51 -24.38
C PRO A 121 5.46 8.76 -22.86
N SER A 122 4.74 9.76 -22.34
CA SER A 122 4.87 10.17 -20.93
C SER A 122 3.96 9.42 -19.97
N GLY A 123 2.76 9.04 -20.40
CA GLY A 123 1.77 8.44 -19.51
C GLY A 123 1.17 9.44 -18.52
N HIS A 124 0.53 8.91 -17.48
CA HIS A 124 -0.14 9.68 -16.44
C HIS A 124 0.79 9.96 -15.26
N CYS A 125 0.55 11.05 -14.56
CA CYS A 125 1.29 11.38 -13.34
C CYS A 125 0.44 12.20 -12.36
N ASN A 126 0.58 11.89 -11.05
CA ASN A 126 -0.03 12.65 -9.97
C ASN A 126 0.93 13.68 -9.41
N ALA A 127 0.39 14.88 -9.15
CA ALA A 127 1.00 15.88 -8.30
C ALA A 127 0.26 15.89 -6.96
N LEU A 128 0.92 15.45 -5.89
CA LEU A 128 0.38 15.41 -4.53
C LEU A 128 0.89 16.60 -3.73
N PHE A 129 0.12 17.09 -2.75
CA PHE A 129 0.40 18.31 -1.98
C PHE A 129 0.50 19.57 -2.85
N ILE A 130 -0.20 19.56 -3.98
CA ILE A 130 -0.28 20.72 -4.87
C ILE A 130 -1.15 21.80 -4.24
N GLN A 131 -0.93 23.07 -4.65
CA GLN A 131 -1.70 24.20 -4.14
C GLN A 131 -2.82 24.62 -5.09
N ASP A 132 -2.59 24.48 -6.41
CA ASP A 132 -3.50 25.00 -7.42
C ASP A 132 -3.43 24.15 -8.72
N ASN A 133 -4.45 23.32 -8.92
CA ASN A 133 -4.60 22.48 -10.09
C ASN A 133 -4.90 23.28 -11.38
N GLU A 134 -5.46 24.49 -11.27
CA GLU A 134 -5.68 25.33 -12.45
C GLU A 134 -4.35 25.77 -13.08
N LYS A 135 -3.38 26.17 -12.28
CA LYS A 135 -2.03 26.51 -12.77
C LYS A 135 -1.29 25.30 -13.30
N PHE A 136 -1.42 24.15 -12.62
CA PHE A 136 -0.82 22.89 -13.08
C PHE A 136 -1.34 22.51 -14.47
N CYS A 137 -2.63 22.57 -14.68
CA CYS A 137 -3.26 22.31 -15.97
C CYS A 137 -2.82 23.32 -17.03
N ALA A 138 -2.90 24.63 -16.72
CA ALA A 138 -2.59 25.69 -17.68
C ALA A 138 -1.16 25.62 -18.24
N GLU A 139 -0.17 25.24 -17.40
CA GLU A 139 1.20 25.05 -17.87
C GLU A 139 1.33 23.85 -18.83
N ALA A 140 0.66 22.73 -18.53
CA ALA A 140 0.66 21.57 -19.41
C ALA A 140 -0.06 21.85 -20.73
N GLU A 141 -1.17 22.59 -20.71
CA GLU A 141 -1.98 22.91 -21.88
C GLU A 141 -1.27 23.79 -22.89
N LYS A 142 -0.21 24.51 -22.52
CA LYS A 142 0.64 25.25 -23.49
C LYS A 142 1.26 24.36 -24.56
N PHE A 143 1.34 23.06 -24.31
CA PHE A 143 1.98 22.06 -25.16
C PHE A 143 1.03 20.92 -25.56
N ASN A 144 -0.25 21.20 -25.79
CA ASN A 144 -1.28 20.17 -26.02
C ASN A 144 -0.99 19.20 -27.17
N ASN A 145 -0.16 19.58 -28.13
CA ASN A 145 0.22 18.73 -29.27
C ASN A 145 1.46 17.88 -29.03
N ASP A 146 2.10 17.99 -27.85
CA ASP A 146 3.29 17.23 -27.47
C ASP A 146 3.16 16.74 -26.02
N ASN A 147 2.83 15.46 -25.87
CA ASN A 147 2.65 14.86 -24.55
C ASN A 147 3.89 14.95 -23.66
N ALA A 148 5.09 14.84 -24.24
CA ALA A 148 6.34 14.89 -23.47
C ALA A 148 6.62 16.31 -22.95
N LEU A 149 6.43 17.32 -23.79
CA LEU A 149 6.58 18.73 -23.38
C LEU A 149 5.48 19.14 -22.39
N ALA A 150 4.22 18.75 -22.64
CA ALA A 150 3.11 19.02 -21.74
C ALA A 150 3.35 18.44 -20.33
N THR A 151 3.80 17.19 -20.26
CA THR A 151 4.13 16.53 -19.00
C THR A 151 5.29 17.26 -18.29
N GLU A 152 6.37 17.55 -18.99
CA GLU A 152 7.51 18.26 -18.38
C GLU A 152 7.12 19.65 -17.87
N ALA A 153 6.32 20.42 -18.64
CA ALA A 153 5.87 21.75 -18.25
C ALA A 153 4.95 21.70 -17.01
N GLY A 154 3.96 20.81 -17.03
CA GLY A 154 3.07 20.62 -15.89
C GLY A 154 3.82 20.20 -14.63
N LEU A 155 4.70 19.18 -14.72
CA LEU A 155 5.47 18.72 -13.56
C LEU A 155 6.43 19.77 -13.01
N LYS A 156 7.00 20.66 -13.84
CA LYS A 156 7.79 21.79 -13.40
C LYS A 156 6.93 22.77 -12.59
N GLU A 157 5.73 23.09 -13.05
CA GLU A 157 4.81 23.96 -12.32
C GLU A 157 4.37 23.30 -11.01
N ALA A 158 4.00 22.04 -11.02
CA ALA A 158 3.65 21.31 -9.81
C ALA A 158 4.82 21.28 -8.80
N ARG A 159 6.05 21.07 -9.26
CA ARG A 159 7.27 21.15 -8.43
C ARG A 159 7.48 22.57 -7.85
N ARG A 160 7.22 23.63 -8.63
CA ARG A 160 7.29 25.01 -8.15
C ARG A 160 6.29 25.30 -7.03
N GLN A 161 5.15 24.62 -7.04
CA GLN A 161 4.16 24.66 -5.97
C GLN A 161 4.51 23.78 -4.76
N GLY A 162 5.62 23.02 -4.80
CA GLY A 162 6.06 22.14 -3.73
C GLY A 162 5.45 20.73 -3.79
N ALA A 163 4.86 20.32 -4.90
CA ALA A 163 4.23 19.02 -5.04
C ALA A 163 5.22 17.84 -4.94
N PHE A 164 4.76 16.71 -4.42
CA PHE A 164 5.37 15.40 -4.53
C PHE A 164 4.82 14.71 -5.79
N LEU A 165 5.71 14.28 -6.68
CA LEU A 165 5.36 13.87 -8.04
C LEU A 165 5.47 12.35 -8.20
N MET A 166 4.38 11.72 -8.66
CA MET A 166 4.29 10.27 -8.84
C MET A 166 4.00 9.93 -10.31
N TRP A 167 4.77 8.99 -10.87
CA TRP A 167 4.44 8.37 -12.15
C TRP A 167 3.43 7.25 -11.92
N ASN A 168 2.26 7.31 -12.57
CA ASN A 168 1.14 6.41 -12.37
C ASN A 168 1.22 5.18 -13.29
N HIS A 169 0.80 4.02 -12.77
CA HIS A 169 0.52 2.75 -13.48
C HIS A 169 1.33 2.55 -14.78
N PRO A 170 2.68 2.44 -14.69
CA PRO A 170 3.54 2.32 -15.88
C PRO A 170 3.24 1.09 -16.75
N ASN A 171 2.59 0.08 -16.19
CA ASN A 171 2.15 -1.14 -16.85
C ASN A 171 0.74 -1.07 -17.48
N TRP A 172 0.10 0.11 -17.51
CA TRP A 172 -1.21 0.22 -18.14
C TRP A 172 -1.13 -0.09 -19.63
N HIS A 173 -1.99 -1.01 -20.11
CA HIS A 173 -1.94 -1.55 -21.48
C HIS A 173 -1.97 -0.49 -22.61
N LYS A 174 -2.56 0.69 -22.37
CA LYS A 174 -2.54 1.80 -23.33
C LYS A 174 -1.19 2.49 -23.44
N HIS A 175 -0.36 2.40 -22.40
CA HIS A 175 0.98 2.98 -22.37
C HIS A 175 2.06 1.90 -22.59
N ALA A 176 1.77 0.65 -22.25
CA ALA A 176 2.66 -0.48 -22.32
C ALA A 176 1.91 -1.72 -22.88
N PRO A 177 1.57 -1.75 -24.19
CA PRO A 177 0.73 -2.81 -24.73
C PRO A 177 1.37 -4.20 -24.73
N ASN A 178 2.70 -4.28 -24.78
CA ASN A 178 3.45 -5.54 -24.84
C ASN A 178 4.32 -5.74 -23.59
N GLU A 179 5.00 -4.69 -23.14
CA GLU A 179 5.91 -4.74 -22.00
C GLU A 179 5.98 -3.37 -21.32
N THR A 180 6.25 -3.38 -20.01
CA THR A 180 6.44 -2.15 -19.24
C THR A 180 7.82 -1.58 -19.48
N VAL A 181 7.91 -0.40 -20.12
CA VAL A 181 9.17 0.21 -20.56
C VAL A 181 9.34 1.61 -20.00
N MET A 182 10.52 1.87 -19.42
CA MET A 182 10.94 3.22 -19.06
C MET A 182 11.40 3.98 -20.30
N GLN A 183 10.51 4.81 -20.88
CA GLN A 183 10.77 5.63 -22.06
C GLN A 183 11.87 6.69 -21.80
N PRO A 184 12.53 7.24 -22.83
CA PRO A 184 13.54 8.30 -22.67
C PRO A 184 13.05 9.51 -21.86
N ILE A 185 11.77 9.89 -22.01
CA ILE A 185 11.17 10.98 -21.25
C ILE A 185 11.20 10.69 -19.74
N HIS A 186 10.87 9.48 -19.30
CA HIS A 186 10.86 9.13 -17.88
C HIS A 186 12.27 9.23 -17.28
N LYS A 187 13.30 8.73 -18.00
CA LYS A 187 14.72 8.88 -17.59
C LYS A 187 15.11 10.35 -17.45
N LYS A 188 14.67 11.18 -18.40
CA LYS A 188 14.89 12.64 -18.37
C LYS A 188 14.22 13.30 -17.17
N LEU A 189 12.95 12.95 -16.89
CA LEU A 189 12.18 13.51 -15.78
C LEU A 189 12.77 13.09 -14.43
N ILE A 190 13.15 11.81 -14.25
CA ILE A 190 13.85 11.32 -13.06
C ILE A 190 15.15 12.10 -12.84
N LYS A 191 15.99 12.24 -13.89
CA LYS A 191 17.26 13.00 -13.80
C LYS A 191 17.05 14.46 -13.42
N LYS A 192 15.90 15.06 -13.79
CA LYS A 192 15.54 16.43 -13.43
C LYS A 192 14.88 16.57 -12.05
N GLY A 193 14.71 15.46 -11.31
CA GLY A 193 14.00 15.46 -10.03
C GLY A 193 12.51 15.79 -10.18
N LEU A 194 11.90 15.39 -11.29
CA LEU A 194 10.48 15.60 -11.59
C LEU A 194 9.64 14.33 -11.37
N TYR A 195 10.22 13.31 -10.75
CA TYR A 195 9.51 12.19 -10.12
C TYR A 195 10.12 11.88 -8.77
N ASP A 196 9.28 11.72 -7.76
CA ASP A 196 9.62 11.31 -6.39
C ASP A 196 9.21 9.87 -6.12
N ALA A 197 8.23 9.37 -6.87
CA ALA A 197 7.63 8.05 -6.70
C ALA A 197 7.21 7.41 -8.02
N ILE A 198 7.00 6.08 -7.97
CA ILE A 198 6.27 5.34 -9.01
C ILE A 198 5.17 4.52 -8.33
N GLU A 199 4.00 4.49 -8.94
CA GLU A 199 2.91 3.60 -8.59
C GLU A 199 3.21 2.21 -9.15
N ILE A 200 3.84 1.36 -8.31
CA ILE A 200 4.25 0.00 -8.72
C ILE A 200 3.11 -1.02 -8.65
N TYR A 201 2.03 -0.66 -7.96
CA TYR A 201 0.81 -1.43 -7.89
C TYR A 201 -0.41 -0.51 -8.04
N ASN A 202 -1.21 -0.75 -9.05
CA ASN A 202 -2.49 -0.08 -9.27
C ASN A 202 -3.59 -1.14 -9.29
N ALA A 203 -4.73 -0.90 -8.63
CA ALA A 203 -5.77 -1.92 -8.52
C ALA A 203 -6.39 -2.34 -9.87
N GLU A 204 -6.27 -1.53 -10.91
CA GLU A 204 -6.77 -1.87 -12.25
C GLU A 204 -5.74 -2.59 -13.13
N THR A 205 -4.44 -2.40 -12.86
CA THR A 205 -3.36 -2.94 -13.71
C THR A 205 -2.48 -3.97 -12.99
N GLY A 206 -2.63 -4.11 -11.67
CA GLY A 206 -1.85 -5.03 -10.86
C GLY A 206 -0.43 -4.55 -10.56
N TYR A 207 0.41 -5.49 -10.14
CA TYR A 207 1.81 -5.27 -9.79
C TYR A 207 2.70 -5.13 -11.04
N SER A 208 3.61 -4.15 -11.02
CA SER A 208 4.67 -3.96 -12.02
C SER A 208 6.05 -4.23 -11.41
N PRO A 209 6.64 -5.42 -11.65
CA PRO A 209 7.96 -5.77 -11.13
C PRO A 209 9.06 -4.84 -11.66
N GLU A 210 8.98 -4.42 -12.93
CA GLU A 210 9.94 -3.49 -13.53
C GLU A 210 9.92 -2.13 -12.83
N ALA A 211 8.73 -1.61 -12.50
CA ALA A 211 8.57 -0.34 -11.78
C ALA A 211 9.12 -0.43 -10.36
N HIS A 212 8.98 -1.59 -9.70
CA HIS A 212 9.59 -1.82 -8.38
C HIS A 212 11.12 -1.73 -8.46
N GLU A 213 11.75 -2.39 -9.43
CA GLU A 213 13.20 -2.30 -9.65
C GLU A 213 13.65 -0.87 -10.00
N TRP A 214 12.83 -0.10 -10.74
CA TRP A 214 13.14 1.30 -11.01
C TRP A 214 13.08 2.16 -9.74
N CYS A 215 12.13 1.92 -8.85
CA CYS A 215 12.08 2.59 -7.55
C CYS A 215 13.34 2.32 -6.73
N LEU A 216 13.81 1.07 -6.69
CA LEU A 216 15.03 0.70 -5.98
C LEU A 216 16.26 1.35 -6.60
N LYS A 217 16.40 1.25 -7.93
CA LYS A 217 17.54 1.77 -8.70
C LYS A 217 17.68 3.29 -8.62
N HIS A 218 16.57 4.03 -8.68
CA HIS A 218 16.56 5.48 -8.74
C HIS A 218 16.21 6.15 -7.41
N ASN A 219 16.11 5.38 -6.33
CA ASN A 219 15.70 5.83 -5.00
C ASN A 219 14.39 6.62 -5.00
N LEU A 220 13.36 6.11 -5.70
CA LEU A 220 12.02 6.68 -5.73
C LEU A 220 11.12 6.01 -4.69
N ALA A 221 10.14 6.72 -4.14
CA ALA A 221 9.17 6.14 -3.22
C ALA A 221 8.33 5.06 -3.91
N ILE A 222 8.03 4.00 -3.18
CA ILE A 222 7.21 2.87 -3.63
C ILE A 222 5.77 3.16 -3.24
N MET A 223 4.87 3.24 -4.23
CA MET A 223 3.47 3.55 -4.02
C MET A 223 2.57 2.46 -4.60
N GLY A 224 1.42 2.26 -3.96
CA GLY A 224 0.34 1.42 -4.45
C GLY A 224 -1.00 2.08 -4.16
N CYS A 225 -1.87 2.19 -5.17
CA CYS A 225 -3.09 2.96 -5.08
C CYS A 225 -4.25 2.24 -5.78
N SER A 226 -5.48 2.72 -5.50
CA SER A 226 -6.68 2.08 -6.06
C SER A 226 -7.04 2.55 -7.47
N ASP A 227 -6.73 3.79 -7.82
CA ASP A 227 -7.17 4.43 -9.07
C ASP A 227 -8.70 4.29 -9.28
N THR A 228 -9.44 4.39 -8.17
CA THR A 228 -10.85 4.03 -8.17
C THR A 228 -11.73 5.12 -8.80
N HIS A 229 -12.57 4.69 -9.75
CA HIS A 229 -13.55 5.54 -10.44
C HIS A 229 -14.99 5.24 -9.99
N ALA A 230 -15.27 3.99 -9.57
CA ALA A 230 -16.56 3.52 -9.10
C ALA A 230 -16.63 3.46 -7.56
N PRO A 231 -17.79 3.28 -6.94
CA PRO A 231 -17.87 2.99 -5.50
C PRO A 231 -17.03 1.79 -5.11
N MET A 232 -16.27 1.88 -4.01
CA MET A 232 -15.37 0.81 -3.57
C MET A 232 -16.10 -0.53 -3.34
N VAL A 233 -17.33 -0.48 -2.83
CA VAL A 233 -18.16 -1.68 -2.63
C VAL A 233 -18.44 -2.48 -3.91
N THR A 234 -18.29 -1.86 -5.08
CA THR A 234 -18.46 -2.55 -6.38
C THR A 234 -17.17 -3.20 -6.89
N LYS A 235 -16.04 -2.93 -6.23
CA LYS A 235 -14.70 -3.39 -6.63
C LYS A 235 -14.10 -4.38 -5.63
N ILE A 236 -14.52 -4.33 -4.37
CA ILE A 236 -13.93 -5.08 -3.26
C ILE A 236 -14.96 -6.03 -2.65
N ASP A 237 -14.63 -7.29 -2.58
CA ASP A 237 -15.41 -8.30 -1.86
C ASP A 237 -15.00 -8.33 -0.38
N TYR A 238 -15.55 -7.39 0.39
CA TYR A 238 -15.30 -7.27 1.83
C TYR A 238 -15.74 -8.52 2.61
N LEU A 239 -16.75 -9.25 2.13
CA LEU A 239 -17.24 -10.46 2.80
C LEU A 239 -16.23 -11.59 2.75
N ASN A 240 -15.42 -11.65 1.68
CA ASN A 240 -14.34 -12.62 1.53
C ASN A 240 -12.98 -12.05 1.97
N GLY A 241 -12.96 -10.94 2.72
CA GLY A 241 -11.75 -10.39 3.32
C GLY A 241 -10.84 -9.63 2.35
N GLN A 242 -11.33 -9.29 1.15
CA GLN A 242 -10.60 -8.39 0.26
C GLN A 242 -10.52 -7.00 0.85
N HIS A 243 -9.51 -6.25 0.44
CA HIS A 243 -9.29 -4.88 0.89
C HIS A 243 -8.75 -4.01 -0.24
N ARG A 244 -8.91 -2.70 -0.09
CA ARG A 244 -8.31 -1.70 -0.97
C ARG A 244 -6.79 -1.82 -0.96
N VAL A 245 -6.17 -1.57 -2.11
CA VAL A 245 -4.72 -1.31 -2.19
C VAL A 245 -4.41 -0.08 -1.36
N VAL A 246 -3.39 -0.18 -0.51
CA VAL A 246 -2.96 0.94 0.32
C VAL A 246 -1.45 1.10 0.28
N THR A 247 -0.98 2.34 0.19
CA THR A 247 0.38 2.69 0.52
C THR A 247 0.53 2.76 2.04
N LEU A 248 1.55 2.12 2.58
CA LEU A 248 1.96 2.19 3.98
C LEU A 248 3.04 3.27 4.10
N ILE A 249 2.81 4.27 4.94
CA ILE A 249 3.74 5.36 5.17
C ILE A 249 4.22 5.31 6.62
N PHE A 250 5.53 5.22 6.82
CA PHE A 250 6.14 5.16 8.15
C PHE A 250 6.50 6.57 8.59
N ALA A 251 5.53 7.26 9.18
CA ALA A 251 5.59 8.65 9.62
C ALA A 251 5.78 8.75 11.14
N LYS A 252 6.43 9.81 11.62
CA LYS A 252 6.60 10.03 13.07
C LYS A 252 5.27 10.30 13.74
N GLU A 253 4.40 11.05 13.07
CA GLU A 253 3.10 11.45 13.58
C GLU A 253 2.02 11.38 12.50
N LYS A 254 0.74 11.38 12.89
CA LYS A 254 -0.40 11.46 11.96
C LYS A 254 -0.73 12.93 11.66
N THR A 255 0.19 13.61 10.97
CA THR A 255 0.04 14.99 10.48
C THR A 255 0.42 15.07 9.01
N LEU A 256 -0.03 16.13 8.32
CA LEU A 256 0.27 16.35 6.91
C LEU A 256 1.78 16.54 6.68
N GLU A 257 2.43 17.26 7.60
CA GLU A 257 3.86 17.55 7.57
C GLU A 257 4.70 16.29 7.76
N SER A 258 4.34 15.44 8.75
CA SER A 258 5.05 14.19 9.02
C SER A 258 4.81 13.14 7.92
N LEU A 259 3.60 13.13 7.33
CA LEU A 259 3.28 12.34 6.15
C LEU A 259 4.22 12.74 4.99
N ARG A 260 4.29 14.03 4.67
CA ARG A 260 5.12 14.54 3.59
C ARG A 260 6.60 14.23 3.83
N GLU A 261 7.10 14.47 5.03
CA GLU A 261 8.49 14.15 5.40
C GLU A 261 8.82 12.68 5.21
N ALA A 262 7.90 11.76 5.61
CA ALA A 262 8.08 10.32 5.43
C ALA A 262 8.12 9.92 3.95
N MET A 263 7.27 10.51 3.11
CA MET A 263 7.26 10.27 1.68
C MET A 263 8.53 10.79 1.00
N ASP A 264 8.99 11.99 1.36
CA ASP A 264 10.25 12.57 0.85
C ASP A 264 11.46 11.72 1.27
N ALA A 265 11.42 11.12 2.45
CA ALA A 265 12.43 10.19 2.94
C ALA A 265 12.32 8.77 2.37
N ARG A 266 11.35 8.49 1.50
CA ARG A 266 11.09 7.17 0.88
C ARG A 266 10.69 6.08 1.88
N ARG A 267 10.22 6.45 3.07
CA ARG A 267 9.71 5.51 4.07
C ARG A 267 8.30 5.06 3.71
N THR A 268 8.23 4.30 2.62
CA THR A 268 6.97 3.79 2.04
C THR A 268 7.09 2.32 1.69
N ALA A 269 5.96 1.62 1.83
CA ALA A 269 5.70 0.28 1.32
C ALA A 269 4.26 0.25 0.83
N LEU A 270 3.78 -0.86 0.30
CA LEU A 270 2.37 -1.03 -0.03
C LEU A 270 1.84 -2.39 0.40
N PHE A 271 0.54 -2.47 0.62
CA PHE A 271 -0.18 -3.71 0.90
C PHE A 271 -1.32 -3.88 -0.10
N ALA A 272 -1.28 -4.95 -0.86
CA ALA A 272 -2.24 -5.29 -1.91
C ALA A 272 -2.41 -6.81 -2.02
N GLU A 273 -3.63 -7.31 -2.09
CA GLU A 273 -3.96 -8.74 -2.33
C GLU A 273 -3.20 -9.71 -1.41
N GLY A 274 -3.02 -9.33 -0.15
CA GLY A 274 -2.30 -10.12 0.84
C GLY A 274 -0.77 -10.11 0.71
N MET A 275 -0.22 -9.28 -0.18
CA MET A 275 1.21 -9.10 -0.41
C MET A 275 1.68 -7.73 0.05
N VAL A 276 2.92 -7.64 0.51
CA VAL A 276 3.58 -6.38 0.89
C VAL A 276 4.79 -6.17 0.00
N TYR A 277 4.92 -4.99 -0.58
CA TYR A 277 6.04 -4.62 -1.43
C TYR A 277 6.74 -3.38 -0.87
N GLY A 278 8.05 -3.39 -0.83
CA GLY A 278 8.81 -2.26 -0.27
C GLY A 278 10.31 -2.50 -0.28
N ARG A 279 11.05 -1.67 0.45
CA ARG A 279 12.48 -1.89 0.68
C ARG A 279 12.71 -2.74 1.91
N GLU A 280 13.83 -3.46 1.94
CA GLU A 280 14.19 -4.33 3.07
C GLU A 280 14.24 -3.56 4.41
N GLN A 281 14.71 -2.31 4.38
CA GLN A 281 14.83 -1.45 5.57
C GLN A 281 13.48 -1.12 6.23
N GLU A 282 12.37 -1.06 5.46
CA GLU A 282 11.02 -0.87 5.97
C GLU A 282 10.32 -2.20 6.23
N LEU A 283 10.53 -3.19 5.35
CA LEU A 283 9.79 -4.45 5.43
C LEU A 283 10.27 -5.35 6.58
N LYS A 284 11.54 -5.31 6.93
CA LYS A 284 12.06 -6.12 8.05
C LYS A 284 11.47 -5.69 9.40
N PRO A 285 11.51 -4.41 9.81
CA PRO A 285 10.83 -3.95 11.02
C PRO A 285 9.31 -4.17 10.98
N LEU A 286 8.69 -4.05 9.79
CA LEU A 286 7.26 -4.32 9.64
C LEU A 286 6.93 -5.79 9.90
N PHE A 287 7.71 -6.73 9.37
CA PHE A 287 7.57 -8.15 9.65
C PHE A 287 7.70 -8.43 11.15
N GLU A 288 8.74 -7.88 11.81
CA GLU A 288 8.98 -8.03 13.25
C GLU A 288 7.83 -7.47 14.10
N ALA A 289 7.19 -6.39 13.64
CA ALA A 289 6.01 -5.84 14.28
C ALA A 289 4.75 -6.71 14.07
N CYS A 290 4.63 -7.37 12.89
CA CYS A 290 3.49 -8.23 12.55
C CYS A 290 3.55 -9.59 13.26
N VAL A 291 4.76 -10.15 13.45
CA VAL A 291 4.95 -11.51 13.96
C VAL A 291 5.66 -11.49 15.31
N ARG A 292 4.95 -11.89 16.34
CA ARG A 292 5.46 -11.93 17.73
C ARG A 292 5.77 -13.35 18.15
N VAL A 293 6.97 -13.55 18.72
CA VAL A 293 7.35 -14.81 19.36
C VAL A 293 6.79 -14.84 20.77
N LYS A 294 6.10 -15.93 21.12
CA LYS A 294 5.51 -16.15 22.44
C LYS A 294 5.78 -17.58 22.95
N ASN A 295 5.59 -17.82 24.23
CA ASN A 295 5.59 -19.15 24.84
C ASN A 295 6.86 -19.95 24.56
N VAL A 296 8.04 -19.33 24.63
CA VAL A 296 9.33 -20.00 24.41
C VAL A 296 9.58 -21.01 25.53
N ARG A 297 9.82 -22.27 25.16
CA ARG A 297 10.09 -23.37 26.09
C ARG A 297 11.29 -24.18 25.61
N TRP A 298 12.35 -24.14 26.38
CA TRP A 298 13.53 -24.98 26.19
C TRP A 298 13.25 -26.36 26.80
N THR A 299 13.51 -27.41 26.05
CA THR A 299 13.38 -28.81 26.44
C THR A 299 14.66 -29.56 26.15
N ALA A 300 14.78 -30.80 26.64
CA ALA A 300 15.91 -31.65 26.33
C ALA A 300 16.02 -31.99 24.81
N LYS A 301 14.90 -31.84 24.03
CA LYS A 301 14.87 -32.19 22.60
C LYS A 301 15.09 -30.99 21.69
N GLY A 302 14.84 -29.78 22.17
CA GLY A 302 14.90 -28.57 21.36
C GLY A 302 14.13 -27.42 22.00
N VAL A 303 13.75 -26.44 21.19
CA VAL A 303 13.01 -25.26 21.64
C VAL A 303 11.66 -25.20 20.93
N GLY A 304 10.59 -25.16 21.73
CA GLY A 304 9.23 -24.91 21.25
C GLY A 304 8.84 -23.44 21.49
N PHE A 305 8.10 -22.84 20.57
CA PHE A 305 7.58 -21.47 20.69
C PHE A 305 6.35 -21.28 19.83
N THR A 306 5.68 -20.15 19.99
CA THR A 306 4.51 -19.79 19.20
C THR A 306 4.82 -18.53 18.39
N LEU A 307 4.54 -18.55 17.10
CA LEU A 307 4.48 -17.35 16.26
C LEU A 307 3.04 -16.85 16.21
N HIS A 308 2.83 -15.60 16.58
CA HIS A 308 1.52 -14.94 16.62
C HIS A 308 1.51 -13.77 15.64
N ASN A 309 0.65 -13.84 14.62
CA ASN A 309 0.41 -12.76 13.68
C ASN A 309 -0.63 -11.78 14.26
N VAL A 310 -0.24 -10.52 14.44
CA VAL A 310 -1.11 -9.47 15.01
C VAL A 310 -1.64 -8.50 13.94
N SER A 311 -1.50 -8.85 12.66
CA SER A 311 -1.82 -7.98 11.52
C SER A 311 -2.87 -8.58 10.59
N SER A 312 -3.36 -7.75 9.66
CA SER A 312 -4.19 -8.19 8.53
C SER A 312 -3.39 -8.86 7.41
N ILE A 313 -2.05 -8.85 7.48
CA ILE A 313 -1.20 -9.46 6.46
C ILE A 313 -1.11 -10.97 6.70
N PRO A 314 -1.48 -11.83 5.74
CA PRO A 314 -1.20 -13.26 5.86
C PRO A 314 0.32 -13.49 5.78
N ILE A 315 0.88 -14.25 6.72
CA ILE A 315 2.31 -14.55 6.75
C ILE A 315 2.55 -15.94 6.19
N ARG A 316 3.29 -16.05 5.12
CA ARG A 316 3.75 -17.31 4.54
C ARG A 316 5.28 -17.36 4.60
N LEU A 317 5.79 -18.39 5.29
CA LEU A 317 7.23 -18.58 5.52
C LEU A 317 7.69 -19.87 4.83
N THR A 318 8.79 -19.78 4.09
CA THR A 318 9.50 -20.94 3.51
C THR A 318 10.91 -20.99 4.05
N LYS A 319 11.41 -22.19 4.43
CA LYS A 319 12.76 -22.36 4.99
C LYS A 319 13.82 -21.78 4.04
N ALA A 320 14.64 -20.88 4.59
CA ALA A 320 15.79 -20.30 3.88
C ALA A 320 17.10 -20.96 4.32
N PRO A 321 18.16 -20.93 3.48
CA PRO A 321 19.47 -21.51 3.80
C PRO A 321 20.19 -20.77 4.94
N GLY A 322 21.20 -21.43 5.53
CA GLY A 322 22.08 -20.89 6.55
C GLY A 322 21.69 -21.26 7.99
N ALA A 323 20.81 -22.26 8.17
CA ALA A 323 20.45 -22.81 9.48
C ALA A 323 20.39 -24.35 9.45
N GLU A 324 21.31 -24.98 8.74
CA GLU A 324 21.33 -26.44 8.45
C GLU A 324 21.51 -27.28 9.73
N LYS A 325 22.22 -26.74 10.73
CA LYS A 325 22.39 -27.39 12.05
C LYS A 325 21.07 -27.48 12.87
N PHE A 326 19.98 -26.92 12.34
CA PHE A 326 18.67 -26.96 12.98
C PHE A 326 17.61 -27.53 12.06
N ALA A 327 16.75 -28.40 12.61
CA ALA A 327 15.54 -28.92 12.00
C ALA A 327 14.32 -28.14 12.48
N TYR A 328 13.56 -27.60 11.55
CA TYR A 328 12.30 -26.90 11.79
C TYR A 328 11.39 -27.01 10.54
N TRP A 329 10.16 -26.56 10.63
CA TRP A 329 9.20 -26.63 9.55
C TRP A 329 9.71 -25.99 8.27
N ARG A 330 9.49 -26.67 7.13
CA ARG A 330 9.90 -26.16 5.82
C ARG A 330 9.00 -25.02 5.35
N ASN A 331 7.69 -25.15 5.57
CA ASN A 331 6.69 -24.18 5.20
C ASN A 331 5.77 -23.92 6.39
N LEU A 332 5.45 -22.66 6.64
CA LEU A 332 4.51 -22.22 7.67
C LEU A 332 3.56 -21.18 7.07
N SER A 333 2.28 -21.29 7.41
CA SER A 333 1.27 -20.28 7.10
C SER A 333 0.64 -19.80 8.40
N ILE A 334 0.62 -18.49 8.62
CA ILE A 334 0.05 -17.86 9.79
C ILE A 334 -0.99 -16.85 9.30
N PRO A 335 -2.28 -17.25 9.24
CA PRO A 335 -3.35 -16.33 8.83
C PRO A 335 -3.38 -15.04 9.68
N PRO A 336 -4.06 -13.98 9.22
CA PRO A 336 -4.29 -12.79 10.02
C PRO A 336 -4.82 -13.14 11.43
N PHE A 337 -4.30 -12.47 12.46
CA PHE A 337 -4.72 -12.60 13.87
C PHE A 337 -4.68 -14.01 14.45
N SER A 338 -3.84 -14.89 13.89
CA SER A 338 -3.74 -16.29 14.33
C SER A 338 -2.34 -16.64 14.85
N SER A 339 -2.20 -17.86 15.35
CA SER A 339 -0.96 -18.37 15.92
C SER A 339 -0.62 -19.76 15.39
N VAL A 340 0.66 -20.05 15.26
CA VAL A 340 1.18 -21.37 14.93
C VAL A 340 2.29 -21.76 15.92
N SER A 341 2.28 -23.02 16.36
CA SER A 341 3.35 -23.56 17.20
C SER A 341 4.49 -24.07 16.34
N VAL A 342 5.71 -23.73 16.71
CA VAL A 342 6.96 -24.09 16.01
C VAL A 342 7.90 -24.78 16.99
N SER A 343 8.69 -25.75 16.51
CA SER A 343 9.80 -26.32 17.24
C SER A 343 11.08 -26.29 16.42
N ILE A 344 12.21 -26.06 17.07
CA ILE A 344 13.55 -26.13 16.50
C ILE A 344 14.30 -27.21 17.25
N ASN A 345 14.86 -28.18 16.52
CA ASN A 345 15.67 -29.28 17.06
C ASN A 345 17.06 -29.20 16.45
N SER A 346 18.11 -29.68 17.14
CA SER A 346 19.45 -29.76 16.57
C SER A 346 19.57 -30.90 15.55
N VAL A 347 20.49 -30.72 14.59
CA VAL A 347 20.83 -31.69 13.57
C VAL A 347 22.33 -31.94 13.63
N VAL A 348 22.74 -33.23 13.65
CA VAL A 348 24.13 -33.67 13.52
C VAL A 348 24.17 -34.77 12.48
N ASP A 349 25.10 -34.69 11.55
CA ASP A 349 25.27 -35.66 10.44
C ASP A 349 23.91 -35.96 9.74
N GLU A 350 23.22 -34.89 9.34
CA GLU A 350 21.88 -34.93 8.66
C GLU A 350 20.75 -35.57 9.48
N LYS A 351 21.00 -35.98 10.73
CA LYS A 351 20.00 -36.61 11.59
C LYS A 351 19.51 -35.61 12.66
N VAL A 352 18.19 -35.54 12.83
CA VAL A 352 17.57 -34.80 13.93
C VAL A 352 17.94 -35.48 15.25
N GLN A 353 18.52 -34.72 16.15
CA GLN A 353 18.96 -35.22 17.45
C GLN A 353 17.79 -35.39 18.43
N SER A 354 17.84 -36.46 19.22
CA SER A 354 16.89 -36.71 20.31
C SER A 354 17.07 -35.76 21.51
N LYS A 355 18.28 -35.13 21.61
CA LYS A 355 18.60 -34.17 22.66
C LYS A 355 19.32 -32.96 22.07
N LEU A 356 18.94 -31.77 22.56
CA LEU A 356 19.68 -30.54 22.28
C LEU A 356 20.96 -30.53 23.10
N ASP A 357 22.11 -30.21 22.47
CA ASP A 357 23.36 -30.04 23.16
C ASP A 357 23.22 -28.94 24.25
N PRO A 358 23.51 -29.23 25.52
CA PRO A 358 23.38 -28.27 26.62
C PRO A 358 24.20 -26.99 26.44
N SER A 359 25.27 -27.02 25.63
CA SER A 359 26.13 -25.88 25.33
C SER A 359 25.48 -24.90 24.36
N ILE A 360 24.40 -25.27 23.65
CA ILE A 360 23.68 -24.42 22.73
C ILE A 360 22.79 -23.42 23.52
N ASN A 361 23.22 -22.16 23.53
CA ASN A 361 22.52 -21.07 24.18
C ASN A 361 21.68 -20.24 23.19
N GLU A 362 21.86 -20.42 21.88
CA GLU A 362 21.09 -19.77 20.82
C GLU A 362 20.66 -20.79 19.76
N VAL A 363 19.39 -20.74 19.38
CA VAL A 363 18.86 -21.42 18.21
C VAL A 363 18.23 -20.41 17.26
N PHE A 364 18.25 -20.69 15.95
CA PHE A 364 17.63 -19.82 14.98
C PHE A 364 17.00 -20.60 13.83
N ALA A 365 15.99 -19.98 13.21
CA ALA A 365 15.33 -20.47 12.02
C ALA A 365 15.32 -19.36 10.97
N ASN A 366 15.82 -19.66 9.78
CA ASN A 366 15.84 -18.73 8.65
C ASN A 366 14.67 -19.02 7.72
N PHE A 367 13.97 -17.96 7.32
CA PHE A 367 12.83 -18.04 6.41
C PHE A 367 12.92 -16.98 5.31
N PHE A 368 12.39 -17.32 4.15
CA PHE A 368 11.86 -16.36 3.19
C PHE A 368 10.40 -16.07 3.56
N VAL A 369 10.04 -14.81 3.60
CA VAL A 369 8.66 -14.34 3.84
C VAL A 369 8.02 -14.12 2.49
N GLU A 370 7.31 -15.12 1.98
CA GLU A 370 6.74 -15.15 0.63
C GLU A 370 5.68 -14.06 0.37
N THR A 371 5.17 -13.45 1.44
CA THR A 371 4.21 -12.35 1.37
C THR A 371 4.84 -10.96 1.46
N PHE A 372 6.17 -10.86 1.59
CA PHE A 372 6.92 -9.60 1.67
C PHE A 372 8.00 -9.56 0.59
N HIS A 373 7.88 -8.64 -0.37
CA HIS A 373 8.78 -8.53 -1.51
C HIS A 373 9.65 -7.28 -1.44
N VAL A 374 10.96 -7.48 -1.46
CA VAL A 374 11.98 -6.40 -1.42
C VAL A 374 12.54 -6.06 -2.80
N GLY A 375 11.91 -6.52 -3.84
CA GLY A 375 12.21 -6.35 -5.27
C GLY A 375 11.35 -7.30 -6.10
N ALA A 376 11.51 -7.30 -7.42
CA ALA A 376 10.84 -8.22 -8.32
C ALA A 376 11.18 -9.66 -7.93
N ASP A 377 10.15 -10.47 -7.65
CA ASP A 377 10.29 -11.89 -7.28
C ASP A 377 11.31 -12.18 -6.17
N LYS A 378 11.58 -11.18 -5.30
CA LYS A 378 12.56 -11.28 -4.22
C LYS A 378 11.88 -11.21 -2.85
N PRO A 379 11.58 -12.37 -2.21
CA PRO A 379 10.99 -12.39 -0.88
C PRO A 379 11.97 -11.89 0.18
N LEU A 380 11.45 -11.27 1.23
CA LEU A 380 12.23 -10.83 2.38
C LEU A 380 12.82 -12.04 3.13
N LYS A 381 14.12 -12.01 3.41
CA LYS A 381 14.78 -13.02 4.26
C LYS A 381 14.81 -12.55 5.71
N VAL A 382 14.35 -13.40 6.62
CA VAL A 382 14.35 -13.13 8.08
C VAL A 382 14.99 -14.27 8.86
N SER A 383 15.45 -13.97 10.07
CA SER A 383 15.95 -14.96 11.03
C SER A 383 15.23 -14.78 12.36
N ILE A 384 14.53 -15.82 12.81
CA ILE A 384 13.92 -15.87 14.13
C ILE A 384 14.96 -16.47 15.08
N LYS A 385 15.49 -15.68 16.00
CA LYS A 385 16.52 -16.06 16.95
C LYS A 385 15.92 -16.18 18.36
N LEU A 386 16.31 -17.24 19.07
CA LEU A 386 15.91 -17.51 20.44
C LEU A 386 17.14 -17.75 21.27
N GLN A 387 17.28 -16.98 22.34
CA GLN A 387 18.34 -17.13 23.34
C GLN A 387 17.78 -17.76 24.60
N ARG A 388 18.60 -18.54 25.30
CA ARG A 388 18.28 -19.21 26.55
C ARG A 388 18.26 -18.23 27.71
#